data_420971e9c2955e5e2b2708803b8261e9
#
_entry.id   420971e9c2955e5e2b2708803b8261e9
#
_cell.length_a   1.000
_cell.length_b   1.000
_cell.length_c   1.000
_cell.angle_alpha   90.00
_cell.angle_beta   90.00
_cell.angle_gamma   90.00
#
_symmetry.space_group_name_H-M   'P 1'
#
loop_
_entity.id
_entity.type
_entity.pdbx_description
1 polymer ?
#
loop_
_entity_poly.entity_id
_entity_poly.type
_entity_poly.pdbx_seq_one_letter_code
_entity_poly.pdbx_strand_id
1 'polypeptide(L)'
;MKNKLIIGLFTGAVAVAVLVFLYSTSDNGIPGISSANVYCSAYGTLTSERPIQSHRSYCIKVSGEASNYDPNAPYVFAYSIVDDEGNVLKEFETAHEKIMHFIVVRKDLANFAHVHPEFNATTGEFTLVDLTFPFDGEYRLFADFTPTTSQIGSDGARLPVTVYHDVEVGNLDNYKPQSLGDSTSIKTVDDYQVALSSDAALVTGKESLLMFAIGQAGQPVTDLEQYLGSLGHAVILREGDFQFIHTHPVDDPMASQTGNAHFMVPFAEAGKYKVFMQFQHQGKIMTSDFIVNVAQGEDSSNEMEGMDMPGMNH
;
A
#
# COMPACT_ATOMS: atom_id res chain seq x y z
N MET A 1 -18.23 28.74 31.09
CA MET A 1 -16.95 29.48 31.04
C MET A 1 -16.55 29.63 29.60
N LYS A 2 -16.23 30.86 29.19
CA LYS A 2 -16.07 31.27 27.76
C LYS A 2 -14.72 30.82 27.23
N ASN A 3 -14.67 29.95 26.21
CA ASN A 3 -13.45 29.67 25.47
C ASN A 3 -13.32 30.70 24.35
N LYS A 4 -12.25 31.47 24.39
CA LYS A 4 -11.88 32.42 23.35
C LYS A 4 -11.18 31.70 22.22
N LEU A 5 -11.73 31.83 21.02
CA LEU A 5 -11.11 31.43 19.75
C LEU A 5 -10.03 32.47 19.42
N ILE A 6 -8.79 32.05 19.31
CA ILE A 6 -7.71 32.88 18.78
C ILE A 6 -7.48 32.43 17.34
N ILE A 7 -7.85 33.28 16.38
CA ILE A 7 -7.54 33.14 14.98
C ILE A 7 -6.18 33.77 14.74
N GLY A 8 -5.16 32.97 14.48
CA GLY A 8 -3.87 33.43 13.99
C GLY A 8 -3.82 33.33 12.49
N LEU A 9 -3.72 34.42 11.78
CA LEU A 9 -3.37 34.46 10.36
C LEU A 9 -1.90 34.07 10.22
N PHE A 10 -1.63 33.00 9.47
CA PHE A 10 -0.29 32.71 8.94
C PHE A 10 -0.34 32.74 7.42
N THR A 11 0.40 33.69 6.86
CA THR A 11 0.67 33.82 5.43
C THR A 11 1.82 32.89 5.04
N GLY A 12 1.59 32.05 4.03
CA GLY A 12 2.63 31.54 3.13
C GLY A 12 3.46 30.37 3.65
N ALA A 13 2.94 29.18 3.59
CA ALA A 13 3.64 27.92 3.27
C ALA A 13 2.55 26.89 2.96
N VAL A 14 2.61 26.24 1.81
CA VAL A 14 1.73 25.11 1.48
C VAL A 14 2.20 23.94 2.33
N ALA A 15 1.66 23.83 3.54
CA ALA A 15 1.79 22.65 4.36
C ALA A 15 0.80 21.62 3.81
N VAL A 16 1.29 20.55 3.21
CA VAL A 16 0.51 19.34 2.95
C VAL A 16 0.15 18.78 4.31
N ALA A 17 -1.02 19.14 4.81
CA ALA A 17 -1.57 18.57 6.02
C ALA A 17 -2.05 17.15 5.70
N VAL A 18 -1.26 16.15 6.06
CA VAL A 18 -1.76 14.79 6.26
C VAL A 18 -2.72 14.88 7.44
N LEU A 19 -4.01 14.98 7.15
CA LEU A 19 -5.07 14.89 8.16
C LEU A 19 -5.18 13.43 8.61
N VAL A 20 -4.34 13.05 9.56
CA VAL A 20 -4.57 11.87 10.38
C VAL A 20 -5.73 12.23 11.30
N PHE A 21 -6.93 11.83 10.96
CA PHE A 21 -8.05 11.84 11.89
C PHE A 21 -7.82 10.73 12.92
N LEU A 22 -7.13 11.06 13.99
CA LEU A 22 -7.25 10.30 15.23
C LEU A 22 -8.65 10.58 15.77
N TYR A 23 -9.60 9.75 15.47
CA TYR A 23 -10.86 9.75 16.20
C TYR A 23 -10.56 9.26 17.61
N SER A 24 -10.38 10.21 18.52
CA SER A 24 -10.52 9.98 19.95
C SER A 24 -11.92 9.44 20.18
N THR A 25 -12.04 8.35 20.90
CA THR A 25 -13.29 7.73 21.33
C THR A 25 -14.10 8.68 22.22
N SER A 26 -14.85 9.57 21.62
CA SER A 26 -16.01 10.18 22.25
C SER A 26 -17.24 9.56 21.57
N ASP A 27 -18.18 9.09 22.38
CA ASP A 27 -19.41 8.35 22.09
C ASP A 27 -20.36 9.02 21.07
N ASN A 28 -19.89 9.33 19.87
CA ASN A 28 -20.74 9.66 18.73
C ASN A 28 -20.55 8.60 17.63
N GLY A 29 -20.76 7.34 18.02
CA GLY A 29 -20.75 6.21 17.10
C GLY A 29 -21.80 6.39 16.03
N ILE A 30 -21.50 5.94 14.82
CA ILE A 30 -22.46 5.77 13.73
C ILE A 30 -23.64 4.95 14.30
N PRO A 31 -24.88 5.43 14.22
CA PRO A 31 -26.02 4.74 14.83
C PRO A 31 -26.13 3.31 14.27
N GLY A 32 -26.00 2.32 15.17
CA GLY A 32 -26.16 0.91 14.84
C GLY A 32 -24.87 0.09 14.76
N ILE A 33 -23.68 0.70 14.92
CA ILE A 33 -22.41 -0.03 14.96
C ILE A 33 -21.86 0.00 16.38
N SER A 34 -21.67 -1.17 16.97
CA SER A 34 -20.92 -1.31 18.23
C SER A 34 -19.48 -0.88 17.96
N SER A 35 -18.99 0.14 18.66
CA SER A 35 -17.69 0.78 18.45
C SER A 35 -16.47 -0.13 18.66
N ALA A 36 -16.66 -1.35 19.12
CA ALA A 36 -15.57 -2.24 19.51
C ALA A 36 -14.85 -2.93 18.36
N ASN A 37 -15.41 -2.98 17.13
CA ASN A 37 -14.89 -3.80 16.03
C ASN A 37 -14.85 -3.07 14.67
N VAL A 38 -14.85 -1.73 14.64
CA VAL A 38 -14.78 -0.97 13.40
C VAL A 38 -13.52 -0.11 13.38
N TYR A 39 -12.66 -0.36 12.41
CA TYR A 39 -11.37 0.30 12.25
C TYR A 39 -11.38 1.14 10.98
N CYS A 40 -11.41 2.47 11.17
CA CYS A 40 -11.46 3.44 10.09
C CYS A 40 -10.11 4.11 9.95
N SER A 41 -9.32 3.63 9.00
CA SER A 41 -8.11 4.31 8.58
C SER A 41 -7.99 4.11 7.08
N ALA A 42 -8.11 5.19 6.35
CA ALA A 42 -7.90 5.17 4.91
C ALA A 42 -6.57 5.85 4.59
N TYR A 43 -5.67 5.14 3.92
CA TYR A 43 -4.65 5.79 3.12
C TYR A 43 -5.31 6.15 1.78
N GLY A 44 -5.38 7.45 1.47
CA GLY A 44 -5.68 7.85 0.10
C GLY A 44 -4.59 7.28 -0.80
N THR A 45 -4.97 6.55 -1.83
CA THR A 45 -4.02 6.11 -2.85
C THR A 45 -3.46 7.36 -3.52
N LEU A 46 -2.14 7.54 -3.45
CA LEU A 46 -1.48 8.61 -4.16
C LEU A 46 -1.38 8.19 -5.63
N THR A 47 -2.28 8.75 -6.43
CA THR A 47 -2.02 8.84 -7.86
C THR A 47 -1.20 10.11 -8.10
N SER A 48 -0.46 10.19 -9.19
CA SER A 48 0.37 11.35 -9.58
C SER A 48 -0.39 12.69 -9.65
N GLU A 49 -1.71 12.65 -9.55
CA GLU A 49 -2.60 13.80 -9.60
C GLU A 49 -3.35 13.96 -8.28
N ARG A 50 -2.77 14.70 -7.33
CA ARG A 50 -3.33 15.22 -6.07
C ARG A 50 -3.99 14.18 -5.13
N PRO A 51 -3.90 14.34 -3.82
CA PRO A 51 -4.66 13.52 -2.88
C PRO A 51 -6.15 13.69 -3.17
N ILE A 52 -6.78 12.64 -3.66
CA ILE A 52 -8.20 12.65 -3.94
C ILE A 52 -8.88 12.51 -2.58
N GLN A 53 -9.58 13.55 -2.16
CA GLN A 53 -10.58 13.43 -1.11
C GLN A 53 -11.68 12.51 -1.65
N SER A 54 -11.60 11.20 -1.35
CA SER A 54 -12.77 10.36 -1.51
C SER A 54 -13.85 10.95 -0.59
N HIS A 55 -14.99 11.30 -1.14
CA HIS A 55 -16.12 11.79 -0.32
C HIS A 55 -16.73 10.69 0.55
N ARG A 56 -16.24 9.46 0.46
CA ARG A 56 -16.64 8.33 1.30
C ARG A 56 -15.43 7.73 2.00
N SER A 57 -15.53 7.59 3.30
CA SER A 57 -14.58 6.84 4.10
C SER A 57 -15.01 5.39 4.15
N TYR A 58 -14.07 4.47 4.12
CA TYR A 58 -14.32 3.04 4.25
C TYR A 58 -13.58 2.51 5.48
N CYS A 59 -14.13 1.48 6.10
CA CYS A 59 -13.58 0.90 7.32
C CYS A 59 -13.60 -0.61 7.26
N ILE A 60 -12.68 -1.26 7.95
CA ILE A 60 -12.75 -2.69 8.25
C ILE A 60 -13.65 -2.87 9.47
N LYS A 61 -14.72 -3.65 9.32
CA LYS A 61 -15.52 -4.16 10.42
C LYS A 61 -15.19 -5.63 10.64
N VAL A 62 -14.45 -5.91 11.69
CA VAL A 62 -14.07 -7.28 12.04
C VAL A 62 -15.27 -7.99 12.65
N SER A 63 -15.62 -9.16 12.11
CA SER A 63 -16.71 -10.01 12.57
C SER A 63 -16.24 -11.29 13.28
N GLY A 64 -14.99 -11.69 13.04
CA GLY A 64 -14.36 -12.82 13.71
C GLY A 64 -12.85 -12.66 13.74
N GLU A 65 -12.31 -12.50 14.96
CA GLU A 65 -10.88 -12.52 15.22
C GLU A 65 -10.60 -13.24 16.55
N ALA A 66 -9.36 -13.71 16.71
CA ALA A 66 -8.91 -14.24 17.98
C ALA A 66 -8.73 -13.11 18.99
N SER A 67 -9.01 -13.38 20.28
CA SER A 67 -8.71 -12.45 21.37
C SER A 67 -7.20 -12.27 21.59
N ASN A 68 -6.42 -13.26 21.18
CA ASN A 68 -4.96 -13.27 21.21
C ASN A 68 -4.48 -14.07 20.01
N TYR A 69 -3.37 -13.64 19.41
CA TYR A 69 -2.69 -14.35 18.35
C TYR A 69 -1.37 -14.91 18.87
N ASP A 70 -1.16 -16.21 18.75
CA ASP A 70 0.12 -16.86 19.04
C ASP A 70 0.91 -17.08 17.75
N PRO A 71 2.26 -16.95 17.76
CA PRO A 71 3.07 -17.21 16.59
C PRO A 71 2.87 -18.65 16.06
N ASN A 72 2.82 -18.77 14.75
CA ASN A 72 2.67 -20.04 14.00
C ASN A 72 1.37 -20.83 14.24
N ALA A 73 0.41 -20.28 14.98
CA ALA A 73 -0.92 -20.86 15.08
C ALA A 73 -1.81 -20.40 13.91
N PRO A 74 -2.65 -21.28 13.34
CA PRO A 74 -3.60 -20.90 12.31
C PRO A 74 -4.85 -20.25 12.91
N TYR A 75 -5.32 -19.18 12.28
CA TYR A 75 -6.52 -18.44 12.70
C TYR A 75 -7.49 -18.25 11.55
N VAL A 76 -8.76 -18.10 11.90
CA VAL A 76 -9.78 -17.59 10.99
C VAL A 76 -9.94 -16.09 11.29
N PHE A 77 -9.80 -15.26 10.27
CA PHE A 77 -10.03 -13.83 10.35
C PHE A 77 -11.16 -13.46 9.39
N ALA A 78 -12.27 -12.97 9.94
CA ALA A 78 -13.45 -12.60 9.16
C ALA A 78 -13.78 -11.12 9.34
N TYR A 79 -14.06 -10.43 8.23
CA TYR A 79 -14.33 -9.00 8.22
C TYR A 79 -15.23 -8.60 7.05
N SER A 80 -15.81 -7.42 7.15
CA SER A 80 -16.50 -6.75 6.05
C SER A 80 -15.93 -5.35 5.86
N ILE A 81 -16.05 -4.82 4.66
CA ILE A 81 -15.82 -3.40 4.40
C ILE A 81 -17.13 -2.67 4.60
N VAL A 82 -17.11 -1.59 5.36
CA VAL A 82 -18.28 -0.73 5.57
C VAL A 82 -17.96 0.70 5.12
N ASP A 83 -18.99 1.40 4.65
CA ASP A 83 -18.91 2.81 4.31
C ASP A 83 -19.07 3.71 5.56
N ASP A 84 -19.02 5.03 5.36
CA ASP A 84 -19.20 6.05 6.41
C ASP A 84 -20.60 6.08 7.02
N GLU A 85 -21.59 5.43 6.40
CA GLU A 85 -22.93 5.22 6.94
C GLU A 85 -23.06 3.89 7.71
N GLY A 86 -22.02 3.04 7.66
CA GLY A 86 -21.97 1.72 8.27
C GLY A 86 -22.61 0.61 7.44
N ASN A 87 -22.93 0.87 6.18
CA ASN A 87 -23.45 -0.15 5.28
C ASN A 87 -22.32 -1.05 4.81
N VAL A 88 -22.57 -2.35 4.79
CA VAL A 88 -21.63 -3.35 4.28
C VAL A 88 -21.55 -3.25 2.76
N LEU A 89 -20.34 -3.07 2.23
CA LEU A 89 -20.08 -3.14 0.80
C LEU A 89 -20.15 -4.59 0.33
N LYS A 90 -20.79 -4.79 -0.84
CA LYS A 90 -20.95 -6.11 -1.46
C LYS A 90 -20.50 -6.13 -2.93
N GLU A 91 -20.14 -5.00 -3.48
CA GLU A 91 -19.76 -4.86 -4.88
C GLU A 91 -18.38 -4.20 -4.99
N PHE A 92 -17.49 -4.88 -5.66
CA PHE A 92 -16.10 -4.51 -5.86
C PHE A 92 -15.73 -4.71 -7.33
N GLU A 93 -14.88 -3.84 -7.86
CA GLU A 93 -14.22 -4.08 -9.13
C GLU A 93 -13.16 -5.17 -8.96
N THR A 94 -12.90 -5.91 -10.01
CA THR A 94 -11.76 -6.84 -10.04
C THR A 94 -10.52 -6.08 -10.49
N ALA A 95 -9.52 -6.02 -9.63
CA ALA A 95 -8.21 -5.50 -9.94
C ALA A 95 -7.18 -6.64 -9.81
N HIS A 96 -6.29 -6.79 -10.78
CA HIS A 96 -5.29 -7.86 -10.74
C HIS A 96 -5.90 -9.25 -10.42
N GLU A 97 -6.95 -9.62 -11.14
CA GLU A 97 -7.68 -10.90 -11.01
C GLU A 97 -8.41 -11.12 -9.68
N LYS A 98 -8.34 -10.20 -8.73
CA LYS A 98 -8.96 -10.32 -7.40
C LYS A 98 -9.81 -9.10 -7.08
N ILE A 99 -10.82 -9.30 -6.25
CA ILE A 99 -11.64 -8.20 -5.71
C ILE A 99 -11.07 -7.63 -4.41
N MET A 100 -10.12 -8.34 -3.79
CA MET A 100 -9.48 -7.96 -2.53
C MET A 100 -8.05 -8.48 -2.49
N HIS A 101 -7.10 -7.59 -2.26
CA HIS A 101 -5.71 -7.92 -1.91
C HIS A 101 -5.53 -7.68 -0.42
N PHE A 102 -5.15 -8.72 0.32
CA PHE A 102 -4.98 -8.62 1.75
C PHE A 102 -3.52 -8.83 2.12
N ILE A 103 -2.92 -7.78 2.67
CA ILE A 103 -1.50 -7.74 2.99
C ILE A 103 -1.34 -7.85 4.50
N VAL A 104 -0.55 -8.82 4.94
CA VAL A 104 -0.16 -9.01 6.33
C VAL A 104 1.30 -8.64 6.46
N VAL A 105 1.60 -7.62 7.25
CA VAL A 105 2.98 -7.16 7.41
C VAL A 105 3.27 -6.86 8.88
N ARG A 106 4.43 -7.33 9.40
CA ARG A 106 4.89 -6.89 10.72
C ARG A 106 5.36 -5.44 10.63
N LYS A 107 5.10 -4.63 11.67
CA LYS A 107 5.31 -3.18 11.62
C LYS A 107 6.77 -2.74 11.44
N ASP A 108 7.73 -3.66 11.55
CA ASP A 108 9.12 -3.42 11.16
C ASP A 108 9.43 -3.81 9.71
N LEU A 109 8.40 -4.15 8.92
CA LEU A 109 8.48 -4.58 7.53
C LEU A 109 9.35 -5.83 7.30
N ALA A 110 9.64 -6.61 8.35
CA ALA A 110 10.49 -7.81 8.27
C ALA A 110 9.75 -9.05 7.82
N ASN A 111 8.43 -9.12 8.04
CA ASN A 111 7.59 -10.23 7.60
C ASN A 111 6.45 -9.72 6.75
N PHE A 112 6.15 -10.45 5.70
CA PHE A 112 5.14 -10.09 4.70
C PHE A 112 4.41 -11.34 4.21
N ALA A 113 3.11 -11.22 4.05
CA ALA A 113 2.29 -12.16 3.29
C ALA A 113 1.27 -11.37 2.46
N HIS A 114 1.00 -11.85 1.25
CA HIS A 114 -0.03 -11.34 0.37
C HIS A 114 -1.01 -12.48 0.10
N VAL A 115 -2.23 -12.33 0.57
CA VAL A 115 -3.26 -13.36 0.53
C VAL A 115 -4.57 -12.80 -0.01
N HIS A 116 -5.45 -13.67 -0.46
CA HIS A 116 -6.74 -13.29 -1.04
C HIS A 116 -7.83 -14.01 -0.26
N PRO A 117 -8.68 -13.29 0.49
CA PRO A 117 -9.75 -13.89 1.27
C PRO A 117 -10.86 -14.45 0.39
N GLU A 118 -11.59 -15.42 0.92
CA GLU A 118 -12.86 -15.87 0.35
C GLU A 118 -13.93 -14.79 0.59
N PHE A 119 -14.77 -14.56 -0.40
CA PHE A 119 -15.83 -13.54 -0.34
C PHE A 119 -17.23 -14.16 -0.41
N ASN A 120 -18.06 -13.81 0.55
CA ASN A 120 -19.47 -14.15 0.56
C ASN A 120 -20.30 -12.96 0.04
N ALA A 121 -20.72 -13.00 -1.21
CA ALA A 121 -21.48 -11.92 -1.84
C ALA A 121 -22.87 -11.68 -1.19
N THR A 122 -23.43 -12.65 -0.46
CA THR A 122 -24.72 -12.48 0.21
C THR A 122 -24.57 -11.62 1.48
N THR A 123 -23.54 -11.86 2.27
CA THR A 123 -23.28 -11.13 3.52
C THR A 123 -22.36 -9.93 3.34
N GLY A 124 -21.48 -9.94 2.33
CA GLY A 124 -20.41 -8.98 2.14
C GLY A 124 -19.19 -9.26 3.04
N GLU A 125 -19.11 -10.47 3.58
CA GLU A 125 -18.01 -10.88 4.47
C GLU A 125 -16.86 -11.50 3.68
N PHE A 126 -15.66 -11.09 4.04
CA PHE A 126 -14.40 -11.69 3.62
C PHE A 126 -13.87 -12.59 4.74
N THR A 127 -13.38 -13.76 4.38
CA THR A 127 -12.83 -14.73 5.34
C THR A 127 -11.45 -15.21 4.88
N LEU A 128 -10.46 -15.09 5.77
CA LEU A 128 -9.18 -15.74 5.67
C LEU A 128 -9.18 -16.97 6.58
N VAL A 129 -8.96 -18.12 6.02
CA VAL A 129 -8.69 -19.35 6.77
C VAL A 129 -7.18 -19.55 6.83
N ASP A 130 -6.69 -20.17 7.91
CA ASP A 130 -5.26 -20.47 8.11
C ASP A 130 -4.34 -19.21 8.11
N LEU A 131 -4.86 -18.05 8.51
CA LEU A 131 -4.02 -16.87 8.73
C LEU A 131 -3.01 -17.20 9.83
N THR A 132 -1.72 -17.05 9.53
CA THR A 132 -0.63 -17.30 10.48
C THR A 132 0.30 -16.11 10.57
N PHE A 133 0.88 -15.94 11.77
CA PHE A 133 1.89 -14.91 12.04
C PHE A 133 3.17 -15.63 12.52
N PRO A 134 4.30 -15.54 11.80
CA PRO A 134 5.46 -16.36 12.12
C PRO A 134 6.23 -15.96 13.38
N PHE A 135 6.06 -14.71 13.87
CA PHE A 135 6.85 -14.17 14.98
C PHE A 135 6.00 -13.28 15.89
N ASP A 136 6.47 -13.10 17.12
CA ASP A 136 5.96 -12.06 18.03
C ASP A 136 6.09 -10.67 17.39
N GLY A 137 5.16 -9.79 17.71
CA GLY A 137 5.22 -8.39 17.28
C GLY A 137 3.88 -7.76 16.95
N GLU A 138 3.94 -6.51 16.53
CA GLU A 138 2.81 -5.79 16.01
C GLU A 138 2.73 -6.01 14.49
N TYR A 139 1.54 -6.33 14.00
CA TYR A 139 1.26 -6.52 12.58
C TYR A 139 0.19 -5.55 12.11
N ARG A 140 0.31 -5.13 10.84
CA ARG A 140 -0.71 -4.39 10.12
C ARG A 140 -1.29 -5.25 9.02
N LEU A 141 -2.60 -5.31 9.00
CA LEU A 141 -3.42 -6.05 8.05
C LEU A 141 -4.06 -5.03 7.11
N PHE A 142 -3.59 -4.95 5.87
CA PHE A 142 -4.18 -4.06 4.88
C PHE A 142 -5.20 -4.81 4.04
N ALA A 143 -6.32 -4.16 3.77
CA ALA A 143 -7.28 -4.55 2.76
C ALA A 143 -7.24 -3.50 1.63
N ASP A 144 -6.78 -3.91 0.45
CA ASP A 144 -6.69 -3.10 -0.75
C ASP A 144 -7.71 -3.60 -1.77
N PHE A 145 -8.61 -2.70 -2.21
CA PHE A 145 -9.77 -3.03 -3.02
C PHE A 145 -10.27 -1.81 -3.79
N THR A 146 -11.09 -2.06 -4.82
CA THR A 146 -11.72 -0.98 -5.59
C THR A 146 -13.24 -1.07 -5.44
N PRO A 147 -13.89 -0.16 -4.67
CA PRO A 147 -15.35 -0.11 -4.60
C PRO A 147 -15.96 0.27 -5.95
N THR A 148 -17.08 -0.37 -6.35
CA THR A 148 -17.83 0.07 -7.54
C THR A 148 -18.40 1.48 -7.40
N THR A 149 -18.41 2.02 -6.19
CA THR A 149 -18.88 3.38 -5.86
C THR A 149 -17.76 4.39 -5.71
N SER A 150 -16.47 3.98 -5.85
CA SER A 150 -15.34 4.92 -5.77
C SER A 150 -15.32 5.89 -6.96
N GLN A 151 -14.58 6.97 -6.81
CA GLN A 151 -14.40 7.96 -7.86
C GLN A 151 -13.69 7.36 -9.07
N ILE A 152 -13.94 7.92 -10.24
CA ILE A 152 -13.24 7.57 -11.47
C ILE A 152 -12.02 8.50 -11.58
N GLY A 153 -10.84 7.93 -11.77
CA GLY A 153 -9.60 8.65 -11.99
C GLY A 153 -9.53 9.28 -13.40
N SER A 154 -8.46 9.99 -13.66
CA SER A 154 -8.21 10.65 -14.96
C SER A 154 -8.03 9.66 -16.11
N ASP A 155 -7.61 8.44 -15.81
CA ASP A 155 -7.46 7.31 -16.73
C ASP A 155 -8.79 6.60 -17.06
N GLY A 156 -9.89 7.01 -16.41
CA GLY A 156 -11.21 6.40 -16.55
C GLY A 156 -11.43 5.15 -15.70
N ALA A 157 -10.43 4.73 -14.92
CA ALA A 157 -10.55 3.63 -13.95
C ALA A 157 -11.09 4.12 -12.61
N ARG A 158 -11.70 3.22 -11.84
CA ARG A 158 -12.08 3.54 -10.46
C ARG A 158 -10.88 3.54 -9.55
N LEU A 159 -10.90 4.45 -8.59
CA LEU A 159 -9.79 4.61 -7.65
C LEU A 159 -9.82 3.51 -6.60
N PRO A 160 -8.67 2.83 -6.39
CA PRO A 160 -8.52 1.86 -5.32
C PRO A 160 -8.54 2.54 -3.94
N VAL A 161 -8.87 1.75 -2.94
CA VAL A 161 -8.93 2.15 -1.53
C VAL A 161 -8.16 1.14 -0.71
N THR A 162 -7.30 1.61 0.17
CA THR A 162 -6.59 0.78 1.14
C THR A 162 -7.01 1.17 2.55
N VAL A 163 -7.49 0.21 3.33
CA VAL A 163 -7.79 0.36 4.76
C VAL A 163 -6.98 -0.65 5.56
N TYR A 164 -6.82 -0.45 6.87
CA TYR A 164 -6.02 -1.38 7.67
C TYR A 164 -6.60 -1.65 9.05
N HIS A 165 -6.16 -2.75 9.63
CA HIS A 165 -6.40 -3.17 11.02
C HIS A 165 -5.07 -3.61 11.62
N ASP A 166 -4.75 -3.17 12.84
CA ASP A 166 -3.53 -3.54 13.55
C ASP A 166 -3.84 -4.64 14.58
N VAL A 167 -2.97 -5.64 14.68
CA VAL A 167 -3.06 -6.73 15.64
C VAL A 167 -1.72 -6.94 16.37
N GLU A 168 -1.81 -7.40 17.61
CA GLU A 168 -0.68 -7.81 18.43
C GLU A 168 -0.58 -9.33 18.42
N VAL A 169 0.64 -9.85 18.22
CA VAL A 169 0.92 -11.29 18.13
C VAL A 169 1.95 -11.67 19.17
N GLY A 170 1.64 -12.69 19.96
CA GLY A 170 2.53 -13.28 20.96
C GLY A 170 2.88 -12.33 22.11
N ASN A 171 4.09 -12.39 22.57
CA ASN A 171 4.59 -11.55 23.67
C ASN A 171 5.40 -10.38 23.11
N LEU A 172 4.89 -9.15 23.23
CA LEU A 172 5.55 -7.95 22.76
C LEU A 172 6.88 -7.65 23.47
N ASP A 173 7.13 -8.19 24.66
CA ASP A 173 8.44 -8.09 25.30
C ASP A 173 9.56 -8.79 24.49
N ASN A 174 9.20 -9.79 23.71
CA ASN A 174 10.10 -10.50 22.80
C ASN A 174 10.30 -9.75 21.48
N TYR A 175 9.38 -8.85 21.13
CA TYR A 175 9.45 -8.10 19.88
C TYR A 175 10.56 -7.06 19.93
N LYS A 176 11.49 -7.20 19.00
CA LYS A 176 12.58 -6.23 18.78
C LYS A 176 12.48 -5.73 17.35
N PRO A 177 11.82 -4.57 17.11
CA PRO A 177 11.69 -4.02 15.78
C PRO A 177 13.04 -3.86 15.09
N GLN A 178 13.12 -4.25 13.83
CA GLN A 178 14.29 -4.09 13.01
C GLN A 178 14.12 -2.83 12.15
N SER A 179 15.13 -1.95 12.12
CA SER A 179 15.14 -0.87 11.14
C SER A 179 15.45 -1.44 9.76
N LEU A 180 14.93 -0.83 8.72
CA LEU A 180 15.34 -1.13 7.36
C LEU A 180 16.85 -0.82 7.22
N GLY A 181 17.57 -1.77 6.63
CA GLY A 181 19.00 -1.60 6.35
C GLY A 181 19.27 -0.63 5.21
N ASP A 182 20.39 -0.84 4.54
CA ASP A 182 20.75 -0.09 3.34
C ASP A 182 19.99 -0.59 2.10
N SER A 183 19.96 0.25 1.07
CA SER A 183 19.37 -0.10 -0.23
C SER A 183 19.98 -1.38 -0.79
N THR A 184 19.14 -2.24 -1.32
CA THR A 184 19.56 -3.50 -1.94
C THR A 184 19.05 -3.56 -3.36
N SER A 185 19.91 -3.92 -4.30
CA SER A 185 19.57 -4.05 -5.71
C SER A 185 19.58 -5.50 -6.20
N ILE A 186 20.07 -6.44 -5.40
CA ILE A 186 20.09 -7.86 -5.75
C ILE A 186 19.69 -8.69 -4.54
N LYS A 187 18.78 -9.62 -4.75
CA LYS A 187 18.31 -10.58 -3.74
C LYS A 187 18.29 -11.99 -4.32
N THR A 188 18.52 -12.96 -3.46
CA THR A 188 18.33 -14.37 -3.77
C THR A 188 17.13 -14.89 -3.00
N VAL A 189 16.21 -15.53 -3.69
CA VAL A 189 15.08 -16.26 -3.12
C VAL A 189 15.07 -17.66 -3.72
N ASP A 190 15.17 -18.66 -2.88
CA ASP A 190 15.46 -20.05 -3.29
C ASP A 190 16.69 -20.11 -4.21
N ASP A 191 16.54 -20.60 -5.44
CA ASP A 191 17.57 -20.67 -6.46
C ASP A 191 17.49 -19.55 -7.54
N TYR A 192 16.62 -18.55 -7.29
CA TYR A 192 16.46 -17.38 -8.15
C TYR A 192 17.26 -16.20 -7.63
N GLN A 193 17.83 -15.45 -8.57
CA GLN A 193 18.41 -14.14 -8.30
C GLN A 193 17.49 -13.07 -8.92
N VAL A 194 17.06 -12.11 -8.12
CA VAL A 194 16.24 -10.99 -8.56
C VAL A 194 17.05 -9.72 -8.43
N ALA A 195 17.19 -8.98 -9.53
CA ALA A 195 17.88 -7.70 -9.55
C ALA A 195 16.86 -6.57 -9.76
N LEU A 196 16.89 -5.57 -8.88
CA LEU A 196 16.10 -4.34 -8.97
C LEU A 196 16.96 -3.21 -9.55
N SER A 197 16.43 -2.53 -10.55
CA SER A 197 16.96 -1.27 -11.09
C SER A 197 15.84 -0.27 -11.32
N SER A 198 16.20 0.98 -11.55
CA SER A 198 15.29 2.05 -11.96
C SER A 198 15.88 2.82 -13.14
N ASP A 199 15.02 3.46 -13.93
CA ASP A 199 15.43 4.26 -15.09
C ASP A 199 16.14 5.55 -14.70
N ALA A 200 15.88 6.05 -13.47
CA ALA A 200 16.50 7.26 -12.91
C ALA A 200 16.62 7.15 -11.39
N ALA A 201 17.20 8.17 -10.76
CA ALA A 201 17.17 8.32 -9.31
C ALA A 201 15.73 8.45 -8.81
N LEU A 202 15.40 7.72 -7.75
CA LEU A 202 14.06 7.75 -7.17
C LEU A 202 13.87 9.06 -6.40
N VAL A 203 12.91 9.86 -6.86
CA VAL A 203 12.59 11.16 -6.27
C VAL A 203 11.08 11.35 -6.17
N THR A 204 10.64 12.19 -5.23
CA THR A 204 9.23 12.52 -5.09
C THR A 204 8.72 13.36 -6.28
N GLY A 205 7.40 13.30 -6.53
CA GLY A 205 6.72 14.14 -7.52
C GLY A 205 6.90 13.69 -8.97
N LYS A 206 7.57 12.57 -9.22
CA LYS A 206 7.71 11.94 -10.53
C LYS A 206 7.39 10.45 -10.44
N GLU A 207 6.79 9.91 -11.49
CA GLU A 207 6.70 8.46 -11.63
C GLU A 207 8.08 7.88 -11.90
N SER A 208 8.37 6.75 -11.27
CA SER A 208 9.62 6.01 -11.41
C SER A 208 9.34 4.64 -12.00
N LEU A 209 10.12 4.23 -12.97
CA LEU A 209 10.07 2.88 -13.52
C LEU A 209 10.97 1.98 -12.67
N LEU A 210 10.38 1.03 -11.94
CA LEU A 210 11.11 -0.05 -11.28
C LEU A 210 11.14 -1.28 -12.18
N MET A 211 12.33 -1.80 -12.42
CA MET A 211 12.59 -2.94 -13.30
C MET A 211 13.19 -4.09 -12.49
N PHE A 212 12.55 -5.25 -12.51
CA PHE A 212 13.02 -6.46 -11.85
C PHE A 212 13.46 -7.47 -12.90
N ALA A 213 14.73 -7.85 -12.86
CA ALA A 213 15.27 -8.91 -13.70
C ALA A 213 15.38 -10.20 -12.88
N ILE A 214 14.71 -11.26 -13.33
CA ILE A 214 14.66 -12.56 -12.68
C ILE A 214 15.56 -13.54 -13.43
N GLY A 215 16.51 -14.11 -12.71
CA GLY A 215 17.46 -15.11 -13.24
C GLY A 215 17.52 -16.36 -12.37
N GLN A 216 17.82 -17.49 -12.98
CA GLN A 216 18.08 -18.78 -12.35
C GLN A 216 19.32 -19.40 -12.94
N ALA A 217 20.24 -19.90 -12.11
CA ALA A 217 21.52 -20.49 -12.54
C ALA A 217 22.34 -19.57 -13.49
N GLY A 218 22.26 -18.26 -13.31
CA GLY A 218 22.98 -17.26 -14.11
C GLY A 218 22.38 -16.98 -15.51
N GLN A 219 21.17 -17.46 -15.78
CA GLN A 219 20.45 -17.20 -17.02
C GLN A 219 19.12 -16.48 -16.71
N PRO A 220 18.60 -15.62 -17.61
CA PRO A 220 17.28 -15.04 -17.48
C PRO A 220 16.20 -16.13 -17.47
N VAL A 221 15.16 -15.95 -16.63
CA VAL A 221 13.96 -16.80 -16.63
C VAL A 221 12.98 -16.23 -17.66
N THR A 222 12.95 -16.83 -18.86
CA THR A 222 12.18 -16.32 -20.01
C THR A 222 10.77 -16.92 -20.13
N ASP A 223 10.40 -17.78 -19.20
CA ASP A 223 9.12 -18.48 -19.13
C ASP A 223 8.39 -18.21 -17.80
N LEU A 224 8.50 -16.98 -17.29
CA LEU A 224 7.71 -16.51 -16.15
C LEU A 224 6.23 -16.69 -16.44
N GLU A 225 5.51 -17.17 -15.43
CA GLU A 225 4.06 -17.33 -15.47
C GLU A 225 3.38 -16.04 -15.03
N GLN A 226 2.16 -15.82 -15.54
CA GLN A 226 1.35 -14.70 -15.04
C GLN A 226 0.90 -14.96 -13.60
N TYR A 227 1.10 -13.97 -12.76
CA TYR A 227 0.60 -13.93 -11.40
C TYR A 227 -0.17 -12.63 -11.20
N LEU A 228 -1.45 -12.75 -10.86
CA LEU A 228 -2.36 -11.61 -10.71
C LEU A 228 -2.45 -10.73 -11.99
N GLY A 229 -2.45 -11.41 -13.15
CA GLY A 229 -2.64 -10.77 -14.45
C GLY A 229 -1.40 -10.13 -15.06
N SER A 230 -0.22 -10.27 -14.44
CA SER A 230 1.04 -9.79 -15.00
C SER A 230 2.20 -10.72 -14.68
N LEU A 231 3.43 -10.42 -15.17
CA LEU A 231 4.64 -11.22 -14.89
C LEU A 231 5.15 -11.06 -13.45
N GLY A 232 4.52 -10.21 -12.67
CA GLY A 232 4.81 -10.03 -11.27
C GLY A 232 3.83 -9.07 -10.61
N HIS A 233 3.88 -9.02 -9.29
CA HIS A 233 3.09 -8.13 -8.46
C HIS A 233 3.98 -7.48 -7.40
N ALA A 234 3.82 -6.18 -7.17
CA ALA A 234 4.65 -5.47 -6.21
C ALA A 234 3.79 -4.73 -5.18
N VAL A 235 4.17 -4.89 -3.92
CA VAL A 235 3.64 -4.12 -2.79
C VAL A 235 4.76 -3.27 -2.22
N ILE A 236 4.51 -1.98 -2.07
CA ILE A 236 5.52 -1.02 -1.60
C ILE A 236 5.00 -0.31 -0.37
N LEU A 237 5.80 -0.34 0.70
CA LEU A 237 5.47 0.27 1.99
C LEU A 237 6.60 1.18 2.46
N ARG A 238 6.26 2.40 2.89
CA ARG A 238 7.23 3.33 3.48
C ARG A 238 7.55 2.94 4.93
N GLU A 239 8.82 3.09 5.32
CA GLU A 239 9.26 2.94 6.70
C GLU A 239 8.62 4.04 7.57
N GLY A 240 8.11 3.65 8.73
CA GLY A 240 7.59 4.55 9.76
C GLY A 240 6.09 4.78 9.74
N ASP A 241 5.52 5.17 8.63
CA ASP A 241 4.07 5.43 8.53
C ASP A 241 3.30 4.37 7.74
N PHE A 242 4.01 3.43 7.10
CA PHE A 242 3.41 2.36 6.29
C PHE A 242 2.58 2.86 5.10
N GLN A 243 2.97 4.02 4.53
CA GLN A 243 2.32 4.47 3.31
C GLN A 243 2.33 3.34 2.27
N PHE A 244 1.14 2.88 1.92
CA PHE A 244 0.94 1.85 0.92
C PHE A 244 0.93 2.50 -0.46
N ILE A 245 1.75 1.99 -1.38
CA ILE A 245 1.75 2.44 -2.76
C ILE A 245 1.18 1.34 -3.62
N HIS A 246 0.07 1.63 -4.28
CA HIS A 246 -0.49 0.81 -5.33
C HIS A 246 0.36 0.98 -6.58
N THR A 247 0.87 -0.14 -7.12
CA THR A 247 1.72 -0.12 -8.30
C THR A 247 0.96 -0.62 -9.52
N HIS A 248 1.35 -0.11 -10.69
CA HIS A 248 0.80 -0.58 -11.95
C HIS A 248 1.89 -1.34 -12.72
N PRO A 249 1.66 -2.63 -13.04
CA PRO A 249 2.54 -3.35 -13.93
C PRO A 249 2.51 -2.68 -15.31
N VAL A 250 3.69 -2.59 -15.93
CA VAL A 250 3.82 -2.08 -17.29
C VAL A 250 3.74 -3.25 -18.25
N ASP A 251 2.81 -3.19 -19.18
CA ASP A 251 2.72 -4.16 -20.27
C ASP A 251 3.89 -3.98 -21.22
N ASP A 252 4.91 -4.80 -21.03
CA ASP A 252 6.06 -4.87 -21.94
C ASP A 252 6.09 -6.25 -22.62
N PRO A 253 5.75 -6.32 -23.92
CA PRO A 253 5.77 -7.58 -24.67
C PRO A 253 7.14 -8.27 -24.70
N MET A 254 8.24 -7.52 -24.47
CA MET A 254 9.59 -8.07 -24.41
C MET A 254 9.97 -8.55 -23.00
N ALA A 255 9.26 -8.12 -21.96
CA ALA A 255 9.59 -8.45 -20.58
C ALA A 255 9.61 -9.97 -20.33
N SER A 256 8.61 -10.70 -20.83
CA SER A 256 8.57 -12.16 -20.71
C SER A 256 9.76 -12.84 -21.38
N GLN A 257 10.25 -12.31 -22.50
CA GLN A 257 11.38 -12.90 -23.24
C GLN A 257 12.73 -12.61 -22.57
N THR A 258 12.77 -11.65 -21.68
CA THR A 258 14.01 -11.18 -20.99
C THR A 258 14.02 -11.52 -19.51
N GLY A 259 12.96 -12.14 -18.98
CA GLY A 259 12.83 -12.46 -17.55
C GLY A 259 12.63 -11.21 -16.69
N ASN A 260 12.00 -10.18 -17.22
CA ASN A 260 11.80 -8.91 -16.53
C ASN A 260 10.34 -8.72 -16.13
N ALA A 261 10.14 -7.94 -15.05
CA ALA A 261 8.84 -7.38 -14.66
C ALA A 261 9.03 -5.90 -14.35
N HIS A 262 8.14 -5.06 -14.85
CA HIS A 262 8.25 -3.61 -14.79
C HIS A 262 7.05 -3.00 -14.09
N PHE A 263 7.28 -1.95 -13.27
CA PHE A 263 6.24 -1.26 -12.53
C PHE A 263 6.45 0.24 -12.55
N MET A 264 5.37 1.00 -12.80
CA MET A 264 5.35 2.44 -12.59
C MET A 264 4.95 2.75 -11.14
N VAL A 265 5.76 3.56 -10.48
CA VAL A 265 5.60 3.85 -9.04
C VAL A 265 5.63 5.34 -8.78
N PRO A 266 4.53 5.93 -8.28
CA PRO A 266 4.48 7.34 -7.87
C PRO A 266 4.91 7.47 -6.40
N PHE A 267 6.15 7.88 -6.14
CA PHE A 267 6.59 8.21 -4.78
C PHE A 267 6.18 9.63 -4.42
N ALA A 268 5.27 9.78 -3.46
CA ALA A 268 4.81 11.12 -3.04
C ALA A 268 5.70 11.73 -1.95
N GLU A 269 6.31 10.91 -1.12
CA GLU A 269 7.10 11.34 0.03
C GLU A 269 8.52 10.78 -0.05
N ALA A 270 9.50 11.56 0.40
CA ALA A 270 10.86 11.07 0.54
C ALA A 270 10.99 10.10 1.73
N GLY A 271 11.95 9.19 1.64
CA GLY A 271 12.21 8.23 2.72
C GLY A 271 12.68 6.87 2.22
N LYS A 272 12.75 5.92 3.15
CA LYS A 272 13.02 4.53 2.84
C LYS A 272 11.71 3.78 2.59
N TYR A 273 11.74 2.92 1.60
CA TYR A 273 10.63 2.05 1.26
C TYR A 273 11.09 0.61 1.18
N LYS A 274 10.20 -0.29 1.62
CA LYS A 274 10.32 -1.71 1.40
C LYS A 274 9.47 -2.10 0.21
N VAL A 275 10.07 -2.76 -0.76
CA VAL A 275 9.41 -3.26 -1.97
C VAL A 275 9.36 -4.77 -1.88
N PHE A 276 8.17 -5.34 -1.86
CA PHE A 276 7.94 -6.78 -1.92
C PHE A 276 7.51 -7.11 -3.35
N MET A 277 8.39 -7.80 -4.07
CA MET A 277 8.15 -8.23 -5.44
C MET A 277 7.81 -9.72 -5.48
N GLN A 278 6.67 -10.05 -6.04
CA GLN A 278 6.20 -11.42 -6.23
C GLN A 278 6.21 -11.79 -7.72
N PHE A 279 6.66 -12.97 -8.03
CA PHE A 279 6.63 -13.55 -9.37
C PHE A 279 6.32 -15.04 -9.30
N GLN A 280 5.81 -15.61 -10.39
CA GLN A 280 5.48 -17.03 -10.48
C GLN A 280 6.32 -17.72 -11.54
N HIS A 281 6.88 -18.85 -11.19
CA HIS A 281 7.58 -19.74 -12.13
C HIS A 281 7.41 -21.19 -11.68
N GLN A 282 7.12 -22.08 -12.63
CA GLN A 282 6.88 -23.52 -12.40
C GLN A 282 5.79 -23.79 -11.33
N GLY A 283 4.71 -23.01 -11.38
CA GLY A 283 3.58 -23.12 -10.45
C GLY A 283 3.88 -22.63 -9.02
N LYS A 284 5.08 -22.07 -8.76
CA LYS A 284 5.49 -21.58 -7.44
C LYS A 284 5.56 -20.04 -7.44
N ILE A 285 4.96 -19.43 -6.43
CA ILE A 285 5.06 -17.99 -6.19
C ILE A 285 6.27 -17.74 -5.27
N MET A 286 7.18 -16.87 -5.70
CA MET A 286 8.31 -16.40 -4.93
C MET A 286 8.11 -14.94 -4.55
N THR A 287 8.58 -14.56 -3.35
CA THR A 287 8.59 -13.18 -2.88
C THR A 287 10.02 -12.75 -2.61
N SER A 288 10.45 -11.68 -3.27
CA SER A 288 11.75 -11.03 -3.06
C SER A 288 11.53 -9.66 -2.46
N ASP A 289 12.38 -9.22 -1.53
CA ASP A 289 12.22 -7.95 -0.84
C ASP A 289 13.41 -7.02 -1.08
N PHE A 290 13.16 -5.74 -1.31
CA PHE A 290 14.17 -4.74 -1.56
C PHE A 290 13.96 -3.51 -0.67
N ILE A 291 15.04 -2.78 -0.43
CA ILE A 291 15.00 -1.49 0.22
C ILE A 291 15.45 -0.44 -0.79
N VAL A 292 14.62 0.57 -0.97
CA VAL A 292 14.93 1.71 -1.85
C VAL A 292 14.88 3.02 -1.06
N ASN A 293 15.75 3.96 -1.44
CA ASN A 293 15.74 5.32 -0.89
C ASN A 293 15.18 6.28 -1.92
N VAL A 294 14.18 7.03 -1.53
CA VAL A 294 13.54 8.07 -2.35
C VAL A 294 13.96 9.42 -1.81
N ALA A 295 14.59 10.23 -2.64
CA ALA A 295 14.98 11.58 -2.28
C ALA A 295 13.84 12.58 -2.54
N GLN A 296 13.91 13.75 -1.91
CA GLN A 296 13.01 14.85 -2.22
C GLN A 296 13.30 15.34 -3.66
N GLY A 297 12.27 15.39 -4.49
CA GLY A 297 12.36 16.01 -5.80
C GLY A 297 12.44 17.52 -5.72
N GLU A 298 12.95 18.18 -6.74
CA GLU A 298 12.97 19.63 -6.83
C GLU A 298 11.55 20.16 -7.08
N ASP A 299 11.10 21.12 -6.29
CA ASP A 299 9.85 21.83 -6.55
C ASP A 299 10.00 22.65 -7.82
N SER A 300 9.24 22.32 -8.87
CA SER A 300 9.20 23.09 -10.12
C SER A 300 8.63 24.52 -9.98
N SER A 301 8.35 24.98 -8.75
CA SER A 301 7.83 26.31 -8.47
C SER A 301 8.88 27.44 -8.52
N ASN A 302 10.19 27.12 -8.58
CA ASN A 302 11.26 28.14 -8.54
C ASN A 302 11.78 28.58 -9.93
N GLU A 303 11.29 28.05 -11.03
CA GLU A 303 11.81 28.45 -12.37
C GLU A 303 11.16 29.71 -12.99
N MET A 304 10.19 30.35 -12.33
CA MET A 304 9.51 31.53 -12.89
C MET A 304 9.95 32.90 -12.29
N GLU A 305 10.90 32.96 -11.38
CA GLU A 305 11.38 34.22 -10.80
C GLU A 305 12.60 34.88 -11.53
N GLY A 306 13.03 34.32 -12.66
CA GLY A 306 14.25 34.78 -13.36
C GLY A 306 14.06 35.34 -14.78
N MET A 307 12.85 35.52 -15.29
CA MET A 307 12.66 36.18 -16.60
C MET A 307 12.46 37.68 -16.45
N ASP A 308 13.57 38.39 -16.32
CA ASP A 308 13.65 39.85 -16.55
C ASP A 308 13.28 40.12 -18.01
N MET A 309 12.11 40.71 -18.24
CA MET A 309 11.70 41.18 -19.58
C MET A 309 12.51 42.40 -19.95
N PRO A 310 13.31 42.39 -21.01
CA PRO A 310 13.99 43.63 -21.46
C PRO A 310 12.95 44.63 -21.97
N GLY A 311 13.03 45.85 -21.44
CA GLY A 311 12.10 46.95 -21.61
C GLY A 311 11.75 47.26 -23.05
N MET A 312 10.47 47.45 -23.32
CA MET A 312 9.97 48.23 -24.44
C MET A 312 9.83 49.68 -24.00
N ASN A 313 10.79 50.50 -24.44
CA ASN A 313 10.63 51.94 -24.45
C ASN A 313 9.71 52.36 -25.59
N HIS A 314 8.70 53.13 -25.26
CA HIS A 314 8.04 54.14 -26.14
C HIS A 314 8.07 55.48 -25.48
#